data_5c08787144882337cb40a4f6e8cdaf9a
#
_entry.id   5c08787144882337cb40a4f6e8cdaf9a
#
_cell.length_a   1.000
_cell.length_b   1.000
_cell.length_c   1.000
_cell.angle_alpha   90.00
_cell.angle_beta   90.00
_cell.angle_gamma   90.00
#
_symmetry.space_group_name_H-M   'P 1'
#
loop_
_entity.id
_entity.type
_entity.pdbx_description
1 polymer ?
#
loop_
_entity_poly.entity_id
_entity_poly.type
_entity_poly.pdbx_seq_one_letter_code
_entity_poly.pdbx_strand_id
1 'polypeptide(L)'
;LAVVQAISSQTVRTSATLPMYSATFAGRIKALSVAHDILTRTRWKGIGLNELLENVLSPYLVAGGSRISLSGPPVLLPARSVVPLSMAVHELATNASKYGALSDPRGRVSVDWSVDEDADPQVDMNWHEHNGPSIPEGTQAGFGTTLIRRVISQDLEGRVELDFAPAGLRSYLQFPLRTSVQLNDLLGGAQH
;
A
#
# COMPACT_ATOMS: atom_id res chain seq x y z
N LEU A 1 -4.90 18.12 -7.15
CA LEU A 1 -3.68 18.95 -7.09
C LEU A 1 -2.94 18.76 -5.75
N ALA A 2 -3.59 18.87 -4.57
CA ALA A 2 -2.93 18.76 -3.27
C ALA A 2 -2.13 17.45 -3.08
N VAL A 3 -2.68 16.31 -3.50
CA VAL A 3 -1.99 15.00 -3.44
C VAL A 3 -0.71 15.02 -4.30
N VAL A 4 -0.77 15.54 -5.52
CA VAL A 4 0.40 15.62 -6.42
C VAL A 4 1.47 16.55 -5.83
N GLN A 5 1.08 17.69 -5.25
CA GLN A 5 2.01 18.59 -4.57
C GLN A 5 2.67 17.93 -3.34
N ALA A 6 1.90 17.18 -2.55
CA ALA A 6 2.42 16.42 -1.43
C ALA A 6 3.44 15.37 -1.88
N ILE A 7 3.12 14.59 -2.92
CA ILE A 7 4.01 13.60 -3.53
C ILE A 7 5.29 14.27 -4.04
N SER A 8 5.18 15.40 -4.76
CA SER A 8 6.33 16.14 -5.28
C SER A 8 7.24 16.64 -4.16
N SER A 9 6.68 17.42 -3.22
CA SER A 9 7.43 18.00 -2.09
C SER A 9 8.12 16.94 -1.26
N GLN A 10 7.45 15.81 -1.09
CA GLN A 10 7.96 14.69 -0.35
C GLN A 10 9.08 13.97 -1.12
N THR A 11 8.95 13.80 -2.43
CA THR A 11 9.97 13.16 -3.26
C THR A 11 11.25 14.01 -3.35
N VAL A 12 11.12 15.34 -3.43
CA VAL A 12 12.27 16.27 -3.43
C VAL A 12 13.13 16.10 -2.17
N ARG A 13 12.52 16.00 -1.00
CA ARG A 13 13.24 15.89 0.28
C ARG A 13 14.09 14.63 0.41
N THR A 14 13.89 13.66 -0.45
CA THR A 14 14.40 12.29 -0.29
C THR A 14 15.18 11.77 -1.46
N SER A 15 15.22 12.52 -2.53
CA SER A 15 15.99 12.18 -3.71
C SER A 15 17.33 12.89 -3.67
N ALA A 16 18.41 12.10 -3.64
CA ALA A 16 19.78 12.64 -3.64
C ALA A 16 20.17 13.25 -5.01
N THR A 17 19.49 12.86 -6.08
CA THR A 17 19.80 13.31 -7.46
C THR A 17 18.51 13.56 -8.24
N LEU A 18 18.58 14.41 -9.26
CA LEU A 18 17.44 14.70 -10.15
C LEU A 18 16.93 13.44 -10.90
N PRO A 19 17.78 12.54 -11.42
CA PRO A 19 17.29 11.29 -12.01
C PRO A 19 16.53 10.41 -11.01
N MET A 20 17.00 10.33 -9.76
CA MET A 20 16.31 9.56 -8.70
C MET A 20 14.97 10.19 -8.36
N TYR A 21 14.90 11.51 -8.23
CA TYR A 21 13.64 12.25 -8.06
C TYR A 21 12.67 11.93 -9.19
N SER A 22 13.09 12.09 -10.44
CA SER A 22 12.23 11.88 -11.60
C SER A 22 11.66 10.47 -11.66
N ALA A 23 12.48 9.45 -11.45
CA ALA A 23 12.05 8.04 -11.46
C ALA A 23 11.06 7.75 -10.32
N THR A 24 11.35 8.22 -9.11
CA THR A 24 10.49 8.00 -7.93
C THR A 24 9.17 8.74 -8.05
N PHE A 25 9.21 10.01 -8.49
CA PHE A 25 8.01 10.82 -8.70
C PHE A 25 7.12 10.22 -9.79
N ALA A 26 7.69 9.83 -10.93
CA ALA A 26 6.94 9.18 -12.01
C ALA A 26 6.25 7.88 -11.55
N GLY A 27 6.94 7.05 -10.75
CA GLY A 27 6.36 5.82 -10.19
C GLY A 27 5.15 6.10 -9.30
N ARG A 28 5.24 7.11 -8.43
CA ARG A 28 4.14 7.53 -7.53
C ARG A 28 2.95 8.11 -8.29
N ILE A 29 3.20 8.92 -9.31
CA ILE A 29 2.14 9.44 -10.18
C ILE A 29 1.45 8.30 -10.93
N LYS A 30 2.20 7.30 -11.38
CA LYS A 30 1.63 6.10 -12.01
C LYS A 30 0.73 5.32 -11.03
N ALA A 31 1.16 5.11 -9.78
CA ALA A 31 0.33 4.46 -8.76
C ALA A 31 -0.96 5.24 -8.48
N LEU A 32 -0.87 6.58 -8.40
CA LEU A 32 -2.03 7.45 -8.25
C LEU A 32 -2.97 7.36 -9.47
N SER A 33 -2.43 7.30 -10.69
CA SER A 33 -3.22 7.13 -11.91
C SER A 33 -3.97 5.80 -11.93
N VAL A 34 -3.30 4.70 -11.58
CA VAL A 34 -3.93 3.37 -11.46
C VAL A 34 -5.10 3.41 -10.46
N ALA A 35 -4.87 3.99 -9.28
CA ALA A 35 -5.92 4.14 -8.26
C ALA A 35 -7.10 4.99 -8.76
N HIS A 36 -6.83 6.07 -9.48
CA HIS A 36 -7.88 6.93 -10.05
C HIS A 36 -8.68 6.22 -11.15
N ASP A 37 -8.02 5.46 -12.02
CA ASP A 37 -8.68 4.66 -13.06
C ASP A 37 -9.59 3.60 -12.46
N ILE A 38 -9.15 2.93 -11.39
CA ILE A 38 -9.95 1.99 -10.61
C ILE A 38 -11.21 2.69 -10.08
N LEU A 39 -11.05 3.81 -9.38
CA LEU A 39 -12.18 4.57 -8.81
C LEU A 39 -13.18 5.01 -9.88
N THR A 40 -12.69 5.44 -11.02
CA THR A 40 -13.53 5.85 -12.15
C THR A 40 -14.34 4.68 -12.71
N ARG A 41 -13.70 3.53 -12.93
CA ARG A 41 -14.37 2.29 -13.42
C ARG A 41 -15.44 1.80 -12.44
N THR A 42 -15.15 1.83 -11.16
CA THR A 42 -16.07 1.36 -10.11
C THR A 42 -17.11 2.41 -9.71
N ARG A 43 -17.14 3.56 -10.38
CA ARG A 43 -18.03 4.69 -10.04
C ARG A 43 -17.97 5.05 -8.56
N TRP A 44 -16.76 5.01 -7.98
CA TRP A 44 -16.48 5.34 -6.57
C TRP A 44 -17.18 4.42 -5.55
N LYS A 45 -17.64 3.22 -5.95
CA LYS A 45 -18.28 2.25 -5.07
C LYS A 45 -17.31 1.39 -4.27
N GLY A 46 -16.00 1.56 -4.50
CA GLY A 46 -14.97 0.71 -3.92
C GLY A 46 -14.49 -0.38 -4.89
N ILE A 47 -13.58 -1.21 -4.41
CA ILE A 47 -12.96 -2.30 -5.19
C ILE A 47 -12.62 -3.46 -4.25
N GLY A 48 -12.59 -4.69 -4.77
CA GLY A 48 -12.05 -5.84 -4.04
C GLY A 48 -10.58 -5.64 -3.69
N LEU A 49 -10.17 -5.98 -2.45
CA LEU A 49 -8.78 -5.87 -2.02
C LEU A 49 -7.85 -6.69 -2.94
N ASN A 50 -8.23 -7.92 -3.27
CA ASN A 50 -7.45 -8.74 -4.20
C ASN A 50 -7.26 -8.06 -5.56
N GLU A 51 -8.34 -7.52 -6.14
CA GLU A 51 -8.28 -6.80 -7.43
C GLU A 51 -7.39 -5.56 -7.35
N LEU A 52 -7.42 -4.80 -6.25
CA LEU A 52 -6.53 -3.67 -6.03
C LEU A 52 -5.07 -4.12 -6.04
N LEU A 53 -4.75 -5.17 -5.26
CA LEU A 53 -3.40 -5.71 -5.16
C LEU A 53 -2.89 -6.21 -6.51
N GLU A 54 -3.70 -6.96 -7.25
CA GLU A 54 -3.36 -7.43 -8.61
C GLU A 54 -3.05 -6.27 -9.55
N ASN A 55 -3.87 -5.21 -9.54
CA ASN A 55 -3.65 -4.04 -10.39
C ASN A 55 -2.35 -3.31 -10.04
N VAL A 56 -2.09 -3.07 -8.75
CA VAL A 56 -0.89 -2.35 -8.30
C VAL A 56 0.38 -3.16 -8.51
N LEU A 57 0.31 -4.47 -8.28
CA LEU A 57 1.45 -5.39 -8.37
C LEU A 57 1.67 -5.93 -9.79
N SER A 58 0.78 -5.64 -10.74
CA SER A 58 0.86 -6.15 -12.13
C SER A 58 2.24 -5.98 -12.79
N PRO A 59 2.99 -4.87 -12.61
CA PRO A 59 4.33 -4.73 -13.20
C PRO A 59 5.35 -5.73 -12.65
N TYR A 60 5.09 -6.30 -11.48
CA TYR A 60 5.98 -7.24 -10.78
C TYR A 60 5.55 -8.70 -10.95
N LEU A 61 4.32 -8.95 -11.42
CA LEU A 61 3.77 -10.30 -11.63
C LEU A 61 4.30 -10.95 -12.91
N VAL A 62 4.68 -10.17 -13.93
CA VAL A 62 4.98 -10.64 -15.30
C VAL A 62 6.40 -11.17 -15.46
N ALA A 63 7.34 -10.83 -14.58
CA ALA A 63 8.75 -11.17 -14.74
C ALA A 63 9.09 -12.57 -14.18
N GLY A 64 8.69 -13.65 -14.88
CA GLY A 64 9.28 -14.97 -14.64
C GLY A 64 8.53 -15.90 -13.68
N GLY A 65 7.21 -15.96 -13.75
CA GLY A 65 6.37 -16.80 -12.89
C GLY A 65 5.89 -16.04 -11.64
N SER A 66 4.87 -16.59 -10.97
CA SER A 66 4.26 -15.92 -9.81
C SER A 66 5.21 -15.89 -8.61
N ARG A 67 6.07 -14.85 -8.56
CA ARG A 67 6.93 -14.59 -7.40
C ARG A 67 6.21 -13.84 -6.27
N ILE A 68 4.98 -13.42 -6.52
CA ILE A 68 4.11 -12.78 -5.55
C ILE A 68 2.88 -13.66 -5.37
N SER A 69 2.57 -14.04 -4.15
CA SER A 69 1.34 -14.76 -3.78
C SER A 69 0.41 -13.83 -3.02
N LEU A 70 -0.88 -13.87 -3.34
CA LEU A 70 -1.95 -13.13 -2.69
C LEU A 70 -2.93 -14.12 -2.07
N SER A 71 -3.28 -13.95 -0.80
CA SER A 71 -4.18 -14.87 -0.09
C SER A 71 -4.97 -14.14 0.99
N GLY A 72 -6.29 -14.33 1.00
CA GLY A 72 -7.19 -13.81 2.03
C GLY A 72 -8.65 -13.88 1.60
N PRO A 73 -9.58 -13.57 2.50
CA PRO A 73 -11.00 -13.56 2.20
C PRO A 73 -11.36 -12.43 1.23
N PRO A 74 -12.50 -12.52 0.51
CA PRO A 74 -13.04 -11.42 -0.27
C PRO A 74 -13.33 -10.21 0.63
N VAL A 75 -12.74 -9.06 0.29
CA VAL A 75 -12.91 -7.78 1.02
C VAL A 75 -13.25 -6.68 0.05
N LEU A 76 -14.32 -5.94 0.30
CA LEU A 76 -14.65 -4.72 -0.45
C LEU A 76 -14.07 -3.49 0.26
N LEU A 77 -13.11 -2.85 -0.37
CA LEU A 77 -12.51 -1.62 0.12
C LEU A 77 -13.38 -0.41 -0.20
N PRO A 78 -13.61 0.50 0.75
CA PRO A 78 -14.24 1.78 0.45
C PRO A 78 -13.36 2.64 -0.47
N ALA A 79 -13.98 3.48 -1.29
CA ALA A 79 -13.27 4.31 -2.28
C ALA A 79 -12.13 5.15 -1.68
N ARG A 80 -12.31 5.66 -0.45
CA ARG A 80 -11.28 6.43 0.27
C ARG A 80 -9.98 5.67 0.53
N SER A 81 -10.07 4.35 0.67
CA SER A 81 -8.91 3.50 0.97
C SER A 81 -8.09 3.14 -0.27
N VAL A 82 -8.64 3.31 -1.46
CA VAL A 82 -8.02 2.87 -2.72
C VAL A 82 -6.68 3.58 -2.97
N VAL A 83 -6.68 4.91 -2.93
CA VAL A 83 -5.46 5.71 -3.20
C VAL A 83 -4.37 5.47 -2.14
N PRO A 84 -4.65 5.63 -0.82
CA PRO A 84 -3.65 5.41 0.21
C PRO A 84 -3.05 4.01 0.17
N LEU A 85 -3.89 2.97 0.06
CA LEU A 85 -3.42 1.59 0.03
C LEU A 85 -2.62 1.29 -1.25
N SER A 86 -3.06 1.79 -2.42
CA SER A 86 -2.29 1.68 -3.66
C SER A 86 -0.89 2.27 -3.53
N MET A 87 -0.76 3.42 -2.87
CA MET A 87 0.53 4.07 -2.65
C MET A 87 1.41 3.25 -1.69
N ALA A 88 0.86 2.75 -0.60
CA ALA A 88 1.61 1.92 0.35
C ALA A 88 2.13 0.63 -0.30
N VAL A 89 1.26 -0.08 -1.02
CA VAL A 89 1.62 -1.33 -1.72
C VAL A 89 2.63 -1.06 -2.83
N HIS A 90 2.50 0.03 -3.58
CA HIS A 90 3.47 0.42 -4.61
C HIS A 90 4.87 0.69 -4.01
N GLU A 91 4.95 1.37 -2.86
CA GLU A 91 6.23 1.60 -2.17
C GLU A 91 6.84 0.28 -1.66
N LEU A 92 6.03 -0.63 -1.08
CA LEU A 92 6.49 -1.96 -0.69
C LEU A 92 7.06 -2.73 -1.90
N ALA A 93 6.32 -2.79 -3.00
CA ALA A 93 6.75 -3.49 -4.22
C ALA A 93 7.99 -2.87 -4.86
N THR A 94 8.08 -1.54 -4.88
CA THR A 94 9.26 -0.82 -5.39
C THR A 94 10.50 -1.10 -4.53
N ASN A 95 10.34 -1.13 -3.21
CA ASN A 95 11.43 -1.46 -2.28
C ASN A 95 11.86 -2.93 -2.45
N ALA A 96 10.92 -3.85 -2.53
CA ALA A 96 11.20 -5.26 -2.79
C ALA A 96 11.95 -5.46 -4.11
N SER A 97 11.59 -4.72 -5.15
CA SER A 97 12.23 -4.79 -6.48
C SER A 97 13.63 -4.18 -6.51
N LYS A 98 13.88 -3.11 -5.75
CA LYS A 98 15.16 -2.39 -5.76
C LYS A 98 16.18 -2.97 -4.79
N TYR A 99 15.71 -3.36 -3.61
CA TYR A 99 16.56 -3.66 -2.45
C TYR A 99 16.22 -4.97 -1.76
N GLY A 100 14.99 -5.46 -1.94
CA GLY A 100 14.43 -6.60 -1.22
C GLY A 100 14.30 -7.86 -2.09
N ALA A 101 13.35 -8.71 -1.74
CA ALA A 101 13.20 -10.05 -2.31
C ALA A 101 13.08 -10.08 -3.84
N LEU A 102 12.37 -9.15 -4.44
CA LEU A 102 12.17 -9.14 -5.91
C LEU A 102 13.41 -8.71 -6.69
N SER A 103 14.47 -8.22 -6.04
CA SER A 103 15.76 -7.94 -6.67
C SER A 103 16.59 -9.21 -6.92
N ASP A 104 16.31 -10.32 -6.23
CA ASP A 104 16.93 -11.64 -6.45
C ASP A 104 15.97 -12.54 -7.27
N PRO A 105 16.44 -13.30 -8.26
CA PRO A 105 15.59 -14.21 -9.05
C PRO A 105 14.87 -15.28 -8.22
N ARG A 106 15.43 -15.68 -7.07
CA ARG A 106 14.83 -16.67 -6.14
C ARG A 106 13.88 -16.05 -5.14
N GLY A 107 13.92 -14.72 -5.01
CA GLY A 107 13.12 -13.98 -4.05
C GLY A 107 11.62 -14.10 -4.33
N ARG A 108 10.85 -14.10 -3.25
CA ARG A 108 9.39 -14.22 -3.25
C ARG A 108 8.79 -13.19 -2.29
N VAL A 109 7.58 -12.81 -2.57
CA VAL A 109 6.74 -11.99 -1.68
C VAL A 109 5.43 -12.74 -1.43
N SER A 110 5.01 -12.83 -0.18
CA SER A 110 3.65 -13.23 0.16
C SER A 110 2.89 -12.04 0.74
N VAL A 111 1.67 -11.86 0.29
CA VAL A 111 0.71 -10.92 0.86
C VAL A 111 -0.50 -11.70 1.30
N ASP A 112 -0.75 -11.71 2.57
CA ASP A 112 -1.94 -12.34 3.15
C ASP A 112 -2.72 -11.35 3.99
N TRP A 113 -4.04 -11.56 4.08
CA TRP A 113 -4.91 -10.70 4.89
C TRP A 113 -6.04 -11.49 5.50
N SER A 114 -6.51 -10.96 6.62
CA SER A 114 -7.74 -11.37 7.30
C SER A 114 -8.61 -10.16 7.60
N VAL A 115 -9.86 -10.42 7.96
CA VAL A 115 -10.80 -9.40 8.42
C VAL A 115 -11.23 -9.78 9.83
N ASP A 116 -11.11 -8.84 10.75
CA ASP A 116 -11.78 -8.90 12.03
C ASP A 116 -13.19 -8.34 11.84
N GLU A 117 -14.20 -9.22 12.03
CA GLU A 117 -15.61 -8.91 11.80
C GLU A 117 -16.32 -8.33 13.03
N ASP A 118 -15.59 -7.83 14.01
CA ASP A 118 -16.15 -7.14 15.18
C ASP A 118 -16.96 -5.90 14.77
N ALA A 119 -17.53 -5.19 15.75
CA ALA A 119 -18.39 -4.02 15.53
C ALA A 119 -17.76 -2.90 14.67
N ASP A 120 -16.44 -2.88 14.53
CA ASP A 120 -15.66 -1.98 13.67
C ASP A 120 -14.68 -2.79 12.81
N PRO A 121 -15.12 -3.35 11.67
CA PRO A 121 -14.32 -4.27 10.87
C PRO A 121 -12.96 -3.69 10.47
N GLN A 122 -11.92 -4.46 10.72
CA GLN A 122 -10.53 -4.12 10.39
C GLN A 122 -9.98 -5.13 9.39
N VAL A 123 -9.14 -4.66 8.48
CA VAL A 123 -8.29 -5.52 7.68
C VAL A 123 -6.91 -5.59 8.33
N ASP A 124 -6.44 -6.81 8.55
CA ASP A 124 -5.07 -7.11 8.96
C ASP A 124 -4.34 -7.69 7.76
N MET A 125 -3.40 -6.93 7.19
CA MET A 125 -2.66 -7.33 6.00
C MET A 125 -1.17 -7.48 6.32
N ASN A 126 -0.59 -8.62 5.94
CA ASN A 126 0.82 -8.92 6.07
C ASN A 126 1.50 -8.90 4.70
N TRP A 127 2.69 -8.35 4.66
CA TRP A 127 3.62 -8.41 3.54
C TRP A 127 4.91 -9.05 4.02
N HIS A 128 5.28 -10.20 3.43
CA HIS A 128 6.50 -10.90 3.79
C HIS A 128 7.40 -11.09 2.57
N GLU A 129 8.65 -10.71 2.72
CA GLU A 129 9.70 -10.94 1.74
C GLU A 129 10.54 -12.16 2.13
N HIS A 130 10.83 -13.02 1.14
CA HIS A 130 11.56 -14.29 1.34
C HIS A 130 12.65 -14.45 0.28
N ASN A 131 13.77 -15.06 0.67
CA ASN A 131 14.87 -15.43 -0.22
C ASN A 131 15.45 -14.25 -1.03
N GLY A 132 15.35 -13.04 -0.48
CA GLY A 132 16.00 -11.86 -1.03
C GLY A 132 17.42 -11.66 -0.46
N PRO A 133 18.06 -10.54 -0.81
CA PRO A 133 19.31 -10.13 -0.18
C PRO A 133 19.12 -9.96 1.33
N SER A 134 20.15 -10.34 2.10
CA SER A 134 20.13 -10.12 3.56
C SER A 134 20.09 -8.61 3.87
N ILE A 135 19.18 -8.22 4.76
CA ILE A 135 19.09 -6.84 5.25
C ILE A 135 20.13 -6.65 6.35
N PRO A 136 21.08 -5.69 6.23
CA PRO A 136 22.06 -5.41 7.27
C PRO A 136 21.38 -4.98 8.58
N GLU A 137 21.93 -5.42 9.71
CA GLU A 137 21.47 -4.96 11.03
C GLU A 137 21.59 -3.44 11.14
N GLY A 138 20.59 -2.81 11.76
CA GLY A 138 20.55 -1.36 11.92
C GLY A 138 20.15 -0.60 10.65
N THR A 139 19.66 -1.29 9.61
CA THR A 139 19.08 -0.64 8.44
C THR A 139 17.96 0.30 8.88
N GLN A 140 18.18 1.59 8.69
CA GLN A 140 17.19 2.59 9.04
C GLN A 140 16.06 2.63 7.99
N ALA A 141 14.86 2.92 8.48
CA ALA A 141 13.70 3.17 7.65
C ALA A 141 14.02 4.25 6.61
N GLY A 142 14.03 3.87 5.34
CA GLY A 142 14.17 4.81 4.23
C GLY A 142 12.88 5.61 4.02
N PHE A 143 12.90 6.44 3.00
CA PHE A 143 11.80 7.35 2.74
C PHE A 143 10.49 6.66 2.31
N GLY A 144 10.55 5.57 1.53
CA GLY A 144 9.35 4.80 1.17
C GLY A 144 8.58 4.34 2.40
N THR A 145 9.29 3.96 3.46
CA THR A 145 8.71 3.58 4.74
C THR A 145 8.01 4.74 5.47
N THR A 146 8.54 5.96 5.34
CA THR A 146 7.89 7.17 5.87
C THR A 146 6.56 7.44 5.17
N LEU A 147 6.51 7.25 3.84
CA LEU A 147 5.26 7.38 3.09
C LEU A 147 4.26 6.31 3.51
N ILE A 148 4.68 5.03 3.59
CA ILE A 148 3.82 3.92 4.04
C ILE A 148 3.22 4.25 5.42
N ARG A 149 4.08 4.63 6.39
CA ARG A 149 3.61 5.01 7.74
C ARG A 149 2.59 6.13 7.69
N ARG A 150 2.86 7.18 6.92
CA ARG A 150 1.96 8.32 6.80
C ARG A 150 0.60 7.93 6.23
N VAL A 151 0.58 7.28 5.05
CA VAL A 151 -0.69 6.97 4.39
C VAL A 151 -1.53 5.97 5.18
N ILE A 152 -0.90 4.99 5.84
CA ILE A 152 -1.63 4.04 6.68
C ILE A 152 -2.15 4.72 7.94
N SER A 153 -1.31 5.50 8.66
CA SER A 153 -1.72 6.06 9.95
C SER A 153 -2.59 7.31 9.83
N GLN A 154 -2.40 8.14 8.80
CA GLN A 154 -3.12 9.42 8.67
C GLN A 154 -4.29 9.32 7.68
N ASP A 155 -4.08 8.70 6.51
CA ASP A 155 -5.10 8.70 5.46
C ASP A 155 -6.06 7.51 5.61
N LEU A 156 -5.59 6.38 6.19
CA LEU A 156 -6.42 5.20 6.49
C LEU A 156 -6.81 5.08 7.97
N GLU A 157 -6.28 5.93 8.85
CA GLU A 157 -6.51 5.85 10.31
C GLU A 157 -6.11 4.48 10.90
N GLY A 158 -5.10 3.86 10.28
CA GLY A 158 -4.65 2.52 10.56
C GLY A 158 -3.34 2.47 11.34
N ARG A 159 -2.82 1.26 11.51
CA ARG A 159 -1.53 0.95 12.14
C ARG A 159 -0.61 0.28 11.14
N VAL A 160 0.70 0.56 11.22
CA VAL A 160 1.71 -0.11 10.41
C VAL A 160 2.95 -0.43 11.25
N GLU A 161 3.41 -1.65 11.11
CA GLU A 161 4.69 -2.12 11.65
C GLU A 161 5.57 -2.58 10.50
N LEU A 162 6.85 -2.20 10.54
CA LEU A 162 7.84 -2.58 9.54
C LEU A 162 9.04 -3.16 10.28
N ASP A 163 9.30 -4.43 10.06
CA ASP A 163 10.42 -5.18 10.63
C ASP A 163 11.42 -5.53 9.53
N PHE A 164 12.61 -4.96 9.63
CA PHE A 164 13.72 -5.20 8.70
C PHE A 164 14.60 -6.33 9.21
N ALA A 165 14.05 -7.55 9.22
CA ALA A 165 14.80 -8.72 9.64
C ALA A 165 15.87 -9.13 8.60
N PRO A 166 17.00 -9.74 9.00
CA PRO A 166 18.03 -10.23 8.07
C PRO A 166 17.49 -11.17 6.99
N ALA A 167 16.39 -11.87 7.25
CA ALA A 167 15.73 -12.80 6.33
C ALA A 167 14.81 -12.12 5.30
N GLY A 168 14.54 -10.81 5.43
CA GLY A 168 13.66 -10.02 4.57
C GLY A 168 12.72 -9.11 5.34
N LEU A 169 12.11 -8.17 4.65
CA LEU A 169 11.10 -7.25 5.22
C LEU A 169 9.84 -8.02 5.60
N ARG A 170 9.35 -7.76 6.81
CA ARG A 170 8.00 -8.09 7.26
C ARG A 170 7.25 -6.80 7.55
N SER A 171 6.09 -6.65 6.96
CA SER A 171 5.24 -5.49 7.19
C SER A 171 3.85 -5.96 7.59
N TYR A 172 3.34 -5.40 8.68
CA TYR A 172 1.97 -5.56 9.14
C TYR A 172 1.24 -4.23 8.97
N LEU A 173 0.09 -4.26 8.30
CA LEU A 173 -0.78 -3.12 8.08
C LEU A 173 -2.18 -3.46 8.58
N GLN A 174 -2.71 -2.63 9.46
CA GLN A 174 -4.09 -2.73 9.94
C GLN A 174 -4.82 -1.46 9.58
N PHE A 175 -6.05 -1.57 9.06
CA PHE A 175 -6.87 -0.40 8.74
C PHE A 175 -8.35 -0.72 8.74
N PRO A 176 -9.21 0.27 9.10
CA PRO A 176 -10.65 0.07 9.19
C PRO A 176 -11.34 0.03 7.83
N LEU A 177 -12.37 -0.80 7.70
CA LEU A 177 -13.26 -0.90 6.54
C LEU A 177 -14.42 0.10 6.56
N ARG A 178 -14.39 1.11 7.41
CA ARG A 178 -15.49 2.08 7.56
C ARG A 178 -15.87 2.70 6.22
N THR A 179 -17.13 2.63 5.87
CA THR A 179 -17.74 3.40 4.77
C THR A 179 -18.09 4.80 5.29
N SER A 180 -17.81 5.84 4.53
CA SER A 180 -18.09 7.25 4.88
C SER A 180 -19.61 7.61 5.01
N VAL A 181 -20.48 6.62 5.19
CA VAL A 181 -21.94 6.78 5.22
C VAL A 181 -22.49 7.15 6.62
N GLN A 182 -21.68 7.07 7.68
CA GLN A 182 -22.18 7.32 9.04
C GLN A 182 -22.26 8.79 9.47
N LEU A 183 -21.86 9.76 8.63
CA LEU A 183 -22.02 11.17 9.02
C LEU A 183 -23.45 11.69 8.86
N ASN A 184 -24.27 11.06 8.02
CA ASN A 184 -25.68 11.47 7.84
C ASN A 184 -26.63 10.86 8.88
N ASP A 185 -26.28 9.73 9.51
CA ASP A 185 -27.13 9.14 10.55
C ASP A 185 -27.02 9.90 11.89
N LEU A 186 -25.92 10.63 12.12
CA LEU A 186 -25.77 11.47 13.31
C LEU A 186 -26.48 12.82 13.21
N LEU A 187 -26.84 13.27 12.01
CA LEU A 187 -27.56 14.52 11.79
C LEU A 187 -29.08 14.32 11.58
N GLY A 188 -29.53 13.08 11.39
CA GLY A 188 -30.94 12.74 11.17
C GLY A 188 -31.75 12.48 12.44
N GLY A 189 -31.14 12.49 13.64
CA GLY A 189 -31.78 12.16 14.91
C GLY A 189 -32.38 13.34 15.68
N ALA A 190 -32.47 14.52 15.12
CA ALA A 190 -33.01 15.71 15.82
C ALA A 190 -34.18 16.32 15.06
N GLN A 191 -35.23 15.53 14.83
CA GLN A 191 -36.58 16.07 14.56
C GLN A 191 -37.65 15.04 15.01
N HIS A 192 -38.06 15.12 16.28
CA HIS A 192 -39.41 14.90 16.72
C HIS A 192 -39.61 15.57 18.08
#